data_6bc2f356a0b1158313037991dd4f06ae
#
_entry.id   6bc2f356a0b1158313037991dd4f06ae
#
_cell.length_a   1.000
_cell.length_b   1.000
_cell.length_c   1.000
_cell.angle_alpha   90.00
_cell.angle_beta   90.00
_cell.angle_gamma   90.00
#
_symmetry.space_group_name_H-M   'P 1'
#
loop_
_entity.id
_entity.type
_entity.pdbx_description
1 polymer ?
#
loop_
_entity_poly.entity_id
_entity_poly.type
_entity_poly.pdbx_seq_one_letter_code
_entity_poly.pdbx_strand_id
1 'polypeptide(L)'
;VIPNFDHNVLNNIEVAAYYKGLGIQSEYITNKIHRKTGLPTLNFSGFYAQAACLLFGGHQFYNKTEAEFSQPYRGKKWGDVELAFRYDNIDMNDKTIYGGAAEAYTAGVNFYASKNVRFQFNYSYINHDRYASGKKKLYVGYDLTGGITKDPTKVADANGHAGEDYGLLGVRCEINF
;
A
#
# COMPACT_ATOMS: atom_id res chain seq x y z
N VAL A 1 3.81 12.12 -16.90
CA VAL A 1 3.52 11.39 -18.17
C VAL A 1 4.78 10.66 -18.61
N ILE A 2 4.69 9.36 -18.95
CA ILE A 2 5.82 8.58 -19.47
C ILE A 2 5.86 8.78 -21.00
N PRO A 3 6.91 9.42 -21.54
CA PRO A 3 7.00 9.67 -22.97
C PRO A 3 7.36 8.38 -23.73
N ASN A 4 6.86 8.30 -24.97
CA ASN A 4 7.16 7.19 -25.91
C ASN A 4 6.82 5.80 -25.36
N PHE A 5 5.71 5.66 -24.63
CA PHE A 5 5.20 4.38 -24.17
C PHE A 5 4.97 3.43 -25.34
N ASP A 6 5.37 2.17 -25.18
CA ASP A 6 5.09 1.09 -26.12
C ASP A 6 4.15 0.06 -25.47
N HIS A 7 4.66 -0.71 -24.53
CA HIS A 7 3.89 -1.69 -23.76
C HIS A 7 4.45 -1.81 -22.33
N ASN A 8 3.68 -2.44 -21.46
CA ASN A 8 4.14 -2.79 -20.12
C ASN A 8 4.01 -4.29 -19.85
N VAL A 9 4.87 -4.78 -18.97
CA VAL A 9 4.82 -6.13 -18.42
C VAL A 9 4.63 -6.02 -16.93
N LEU A 10 3.48 -6.47 -16.45
CA LEU A 10 3.14 -6.55 -15.03
C LEU A 10 3.38 -7.98 -14.54
N ASN A 11 4.14 -8.12 -13.46
CA ASN A 11 4.30 -9.39 -12.76
C ASN A 11 3.96 -9.18 -11.29
N ASN A 12 3.30 -10.16 -10.69
CA ASN A 12 3.05 -10.19 -9.26
C ASN A 12 3.34 -11.57 -8.68
N ILE A 13 3.71 -11.60 -7.41
CA ILE A 13 3.82 -12.80 -6.58
C ILE A 13 3.05 -12.51 -5.32
N GLU A 14 2.07 -13.35 -5.02
CA GLU A 14 1.23 -13.28 -3.84
C GLU A 14 1.42 -14.52 -2.96
N VAL A 15 1.40 -14.31 -1.65
CA VAL A 15 1.42 -15.37 -0.64
C VAL A 15 0.30 -15.11 0.36
N ALA A 16 -0.55 -16.10 0.58
CA ALA A 16 -1.59 -16.08 1.60
C ALA A 16 -1.48 -17.33 2.48
N ALA A 17 -1.56 -17.15 3.78
CA ALA A 17 -1.56 -18.24 4.75
C ALA A 17 -2.49 -17.92 5.92
N TYR A 18 -3.08 -18.94 6.51
CA TYR A 18 -3.92 -18.77 7.69
C TYR A 18 -3.89 -19.97 8.62
N TYR A 19 -4.07 -19.69 9.89
CA TYR A 19 -4.21 -20.70 10.93
C TYR A 19 -5.15 -20.18 12.01
N LYS A 20 -6.29 -20.87 12.19
CA LYS A 20 -7.34 -20.43 13.12
C LYS A 20 -7.74 -18.96 12.88
N GLY A 21 -7.63 -18.09 13.89
CA GLY A 21 -7.94 -16.68 13.79
C GLY A 21 -6.89 -15.83 13.10
N LEU A 22 -5.66 -16.33 12.90
CA LEU A 22 -4.58 -15.60 12.25
C LEU A 22 -4.64 -15.78 10.73
N GLY A 23 -4.59 -14.67 10.00
CA GLY A 23 -4.39 -14.61 8.56
C GLY A 23 -3.20 -13.72 8.21
N ILE A 24 -2.42 -14.12 7.24
CA ILE A 24 -1.30 -13.34 6.68
C ILE A 24 -1.41 -13.34 5.16
N GLN A 25 -1.12 -12.19 4.56
CA GLN A 25 -1.08 -12.02 3.11
C GLN A 25 0.01 -11.03 2.75
N SER A 26 0.67 -11.27 1.65
CA SER A 26 1.71 -10.39 1.11
C SER A 26 1.73 -10.50 -0.39
N GLU A 27 1.99 -9.38 -1.06
CA GLU A 27 2.12 -9.33 -2.51
C GLU A 27 3.28 -8.41 -2.89
N TYR A 28 4.04 -8.83 -3.90
CA TYR A 28 5.05 -8.03 -4.56
C TYR A 28 4.71 -7.88 -6.02
N ILE A 29 4.60 -6.63 -6.48
CA ILE A 29 4.22 -6.26 -7.83
C ILE A 29 5.39 -5.55 -8.50
N THR A 30 5.69 -5.92 -9.74
CA THR A 30 6.63 -5.17 -10.60
C THR A 30 5.96 -4.79 -11.90
N ASN A 31 6.22 -3.58 -12.35
CA ASN A 31 5.76 -3.09 -13.65
C ASN A 31 6.96 -2.60 -14.47
N LYS A 32 7.27 -3.32 -15.56
CA LYS A 32 8.30 -2.93 -16.53
C LYS A 32 7.65 -2.24 -17.70
N ILE A 33 8.01 -0.98 -17.93
CA ILE A 33 7.47 -0.16 -19.02
C ILE A 33 8.51 -0.06 -20.13
N HIS A 34 8.21 -0.67 -21.25
CA HIS A 34 9.00 -0.55 -22.46
C HIS A 34 8.63 0.72 -23.22
N ARG A 35 9.65 1.41 -23.74
CA ARG A 35 9.49 2.65 -24.48
C ARG A 35 10.03 2.50 -25.89
N LYS A 36 9.38 3.17 -26.85
CA LYS A 36 9.79 3.22 -28.26
C LYS A 36 11.15 3.93 -28.43
N THR A 37 11.75 3.78 -29.59
CA THR A 37 12.92 4.56 -30.05
C THR A 37 14.18 4.39 -29.20
N GLY A 38 14.48 3.17 -28.71
CA GLY A 38 15.72 2.87 -27.99
C GLY A 38 15.85 3.51 -26.61
N LEU A 39 14.78 4.10 -26.08
CA LEU A 39 14.77 4.62 -24.71
C LEU A 39 14.84 3.49 -23.69
N PRO A 40 15.50 3.70 -22.54
CA PRO A 40 15.66 2.65 -21.54
C PRO A 40 14.31 2.25 -20.93
N THR A 41 14.14 0.94 -20.71
CA THR A 41 12.99 0.39 -19.97
C THR A 41 12.95 0.97 -18.55
N LEU A 42 11.75 1.29 -18.07
CA LEU A 42 11.49 1.74 -16.70
C LEU A 42 10.97 0.58 -15.86
N ASN A 43 11.35 0.55 -14.57
CA ASN A 43 10.93 -0.47 -13.62
C ASN A 43 10.33 0.21 -12.40
N PHE A 44 9.09 -0.13 -12.11
CA PHE A 44 8.37 0.31 -10.91
C PHE A 44 8.01 -0.89 -10.07
N SER A 45 7.89 -0.71 -8.76
CA SER A 45 7.52 -1.81 -7.87
C SER A 45 6.64 -1.34 -6.72
N GLY A 46 5.86 -2.28 -6.21
CA GLY A 46 5.08 -2.15 -5.00
C GLY A 46 5.12 -3.44 -4.20
N PHE A 47 4.97 -3.30 -2.90
CA PHE A 47 4.94 -4.42 -1.96
C PHE A 47 3.96 -4.12 -0.85
N TYR A 48 3.19 -5.11 -0.43
CA TYR A 48 2.53 -5.05 0.86
C TYR A 48 2.66 -6.35 1.65
N ALA A 49 2.57 -6.22 2.95
CA ALA A 49 2.39 -7.33 3.87
C ALA A 49 1.34 -6.97 4.91
N GLN A 50 0.41 -7.89 5.17
CA GLN A 50 -0.64 -7.71 6.18
C GLN A 50 -0.80 -8.95 7.04
N ALA A 51 -1.20 -8.72 8.28
CA ALA A 51 -1.60 -9.76 9.21
C ALA A 51 -2.86 -9.33 9.95
N ALA A 52 -3.77 -10.26 10.19
CA ALA A 52 -4.99 -10.03 10.96
C ALA A 52 -5.25 -11.20 11.89
N CYS A 53 -5.76 -10.92 13.09
CA CYS A 53 -6.02 -11.94 14.11
C CYS A 53 -7.35 -11.70 14.81
N LEU A 54 -8.24 -12.70 14.76
CA LEU A 54 -9.48 -12.75 15.52
C LEU A 54 -9.21 -13.13 16.98
N LEU A 55 -9.74 -12.36 17.93
CA LEU A 55 -9.36 -12.44 19.34
C LEU A 55 -10.26 -13.38 20.16
N PHE A 56 -11.51 -13.61 19.73
CA PHE A 56 -12.50 -14.31 20.55
C PHE A 56 -12.87 -15.70 20.03
N GLY A 57 -11.91 -16.34 19.33
CA GLY A 57 -12.01 -17.73 18.90
C GLY A 57 -12.63 -17.94 17.53
N GLY A 58 -12.82 -16.88 16.78
CA GLY A 58 -13.14 -16.96 15.35
C GLY A 58 -12.00 -17.54 14.53
N HIS A 59 -12.27 -17.78 13.27
CA HIS A 59 -11.26 -18.27 12.34
C HIS A 59 -11.39 -17.62 10.98
N GLN A 60 -10.25 -17.46 10.32
CA GLN A 60 -10.15 -16.90 8.98
C GLN A 60 -10.79 -17.85 7.97
N PHE A 61 -11.39 -17.27 6.96
CA PHE A 61 -11.96 -17.99 5.84
C PHE A 61 -11.31 -17.50 4.54
N TYR A 62 -10.65 -18.43 3.85
CA TYR A 62 -10.05 -18.17 2.54
C TYR A 62 -10.90 -18.82 1.46
N ASN A 63 -11.46 -18.00 0.56
CA ASN A 63 -12.24 -18.45 -0.58
C ASN A 63 -11.28 -18.92 -1.69
N LYS A 64 -11.17 -20.21 -1.88
CA LYS A 64 -10.28 -20.80 -2.88
C LYS A 64 -10.71 -20.55 -4.32
N THR A 65 -11.99 -20.26 -4.55
CA THR A 65 -12.52 -19.98 -5.89
C THR A 65 -12.15 -18.58 -6.36
N GLU A 66 -12.18 -17.63 -5.45
CA GLU A 66 -11.87 -16.23 -5.71
C GLU A 66 -10.42 -15.86 -5.32
N ALA A 67 -9.71 -16.79 -4.71
CA ALA A 67 -8.33 -16.66 -4.24
C ALA A 67 -8.14 -15.45 -3.30
N GLU A 68 -9.08 -15.26 -2.34
CA GLU A 68 -9.05 -14.14 -1.40
C GLU A 68 -9.50 -14.53 0.00
N PHE A 69 -9.09 -13.72 1.01
CA PHE A 69 -9.71 -13.77 2.32
C PHE A 69 -11.10 -13.14 2.26
N SER A 70 -12.10 -13.93 2.64
CA SER A 70 -13.48 -13.49 2.74
C SER A 70 -13.86 -13.21 4.19
N GLN A 71 -15.13 -12.94 4.45
CA GLN A 71 -15.58 -12.65 5.81
C GLN A 71 -15.29 -13.80 6.77
N PRO A 72 -14.59 -13.56 7.90
CA PRO A 72 -14.22 -14.60 8.84
C PRO A 72 -15.41 -15.12 9.63
N TYR A 73 -15.26 -16.32 10.16
CA TYR A 73 -16.23 -16.92 11.09
C TYR A 73 -16.01 -16.37 12.50
N ARG A 74 -17.07 -15.84 13.10
CA ARG A 74 -17.06 -15.28 14.45
C ARG A 74 -16.95 -16.36 15.52
N GLY A 75 -16.15 -16.13 16.55
CA GLY A 75 -16.02 -17.07 17.67
C GLY A 75 -17.12 -16.99 18.71
N LYS A 76 -17.87 -15.88 18.79
CA LYS A 76 -18.91 -15.65 19.81
C LYS A 76 -20.23 -15.24 19.19
N LYS A 77 -21.33 -15.48 19.93
CA LYS A 77 -22.70 -15.08 19.51
C LYS A 77 -22.83 -13.56 19.37
N TRP A 78 -22.18 -12.78 20.24
CA TRP A 78 -22.19 -11.33 20.20
C TRP A 78 -21.29 -10.74 19.11
N GLY A 79 -20.42 -11.52 18.53
CA GLY A 79 -19.50 -11.08 17.51
C GLY A 79 -18.08 -11.61 17.66
N ASP A 80 -17.15 -10.95 16.97
CA ASP A 80 -15.70 -11.12 17.15
C ASP A 80 -14.99 -9.80 16.85
N VAL A 81 -13.81 -9.64 17.39
CA VAL A 81 -12.92 -8.51 17.13
C VAL A 81 -11.67 -9.04 16.46
N GLU A 82 -11.28 -8.38 15.38
CA GLU A 82 -10.04 -8.65 14.67
C GLU A 82 -9.11 -7.45 14.78
N LEU A 83 -7.87 -7.69 15.15
CA LEU A 83 -6.80 -6.73 15.02
C LEU A 83 -6.08 -6.99 13.70
N ALA A 84 -5.85 -5.93 12.95
CA ALA A 84 -5.16 -5.99 11.67
C ALA A 84 -3.99 -5.01 11.65
N PHE A 85 -2.93 -5.40 10.97
CA PHE A 85 -1.79 -4.56 10.66
C PHE A 85 -1.36 -4.76 9.22
N ARG A 86 -1.04 -3.64 8.53
CA ARG A 86 -0.58 -3.66 7.15
C ARG A 86 0.58 -2.68 6.96
N TYR A 87 1.57 -3.12 6.24
CA TYR A 87 2.65 -2.30 5.69
C TYR A 87 2.54 -2.28 4.17
N ASP A 88 2.62 -1.10 3.59
CA ASP A 88 2.63 -0.87 2.16
C ASP A 88 3.89 -0.09 1.77
N ASN A 89 4.44 -0.41 0.61
CA ASN A 89 5.53 0.33 -0.01
C ASN A 89 5.31 0.41 -1.51
N ILE A 90 5.51 1.58 -2.09
CA ILE A 90 5.47 1.80 -3.53
C ILE A 90 6.65 2.67 -3.95
N ASP A 91 7.30 2.32 -5.05
CA ASP A 91 8.34 3.14 -5.68
C ASP A 91 8.08 3.23 -7.18
N MET A 92 7.71 4.43 -7.61
CA MET A 92 7.46 4.78 -9.00
C MET A 92 8.56 5.68 -9.58
N ASN A 93 9.77 5.63 -9.00
CA ASN A 93 10.91 6.36 -9.51
C ASN A 93 11.86 5.40 -10.23
N ASP A 94 12.20 5.69 -11.45
CA ASP A 94 13.28 5.01 -12.18
C ASP A 94 13.93 5.94 -13.19
N LYS A 95 15.26 5.98 -13.21
CA LYS A 95 16.10 6.80 -14.12
C LYS A 95 15.70 8.27 -14.10
N THR A 96 15.08 8.75 -15.18
CA THR A 96 14.66 10.15 -15.35
C THR A 96 13.17 10.37 -15.06
N ILE A 97 12.47 9.34 -14.63
CA ILE A 97 11.05 9.43 -14.26
C ILE A 97 10.94 9.42 -12.75
N TYR A 98 10.34 10.44 -12.20
CA TYR A 98 10.13 10.64 -10.77
C TYR A 98 8.63 10.63 -10.50
N GLY A 99 8.09 9.43 -10.31
CA GLY A 99 6.66 9.21 -10.04
C GLY A 99 6.29 9.32 -8.57
N GLY A 100 7.31 9.38 -7.71
CA GLY A 100 7.17 9.39 -6.25
C GLY A 100 7.33 8.01 -5.63
N ALA A 101 7.57 7.99 -4.32
CA ALA A 101 7.60 6.80 -3.49
C ALA A 101 6.81 7.05 -2.21
N ALA A 102 6.24 6.00 -1.63
CA ALA A 102 5.52 6.10 -0.37
C ALA A 102 5.64 4.82 0.44
N GLU A 103 5.60 4.98 1.76
CA GLU A 103 5.42 3.90 2.73
C GLU A 103 4.18 4.21 3.57
N ALA A 104 3.43 3.19 3.92
CA ALA A 104 2.30 3.33 4.83
C ALA A 104 2.28 2.21 5.88
N TYR A 105 1.93 2.57 7.09
CA TYR A 105 1.71 1.66 8.21
C TYR A 105 0.28 1.84 8.66
N THR A 106 -0.53 0.79 8.52
CA THR A 106 -1.94 0.82 8.89
C THR A 106 -2.19 -0.15 10.03
N ALA A 107 -2.79 0.33 11.10
CA ALA A 107 -3.36 -0.48 12.17
C ALA A 107 -4.88 -0.39 12.11
N GLY A 108 -5.56 -1.52 12.29
CA GLY A 108 -7.02 -1.58 12.18
C GLY A 108 -7.64 -2.45 13.26
N VAL A 109 -8.88 -2.10 13.61
CA VAL A 109 -9.76 -2.89 14.46
C VAL A 109 -11.06 -3.12 13.69
N ASN A 110 -11.39 -4.38 13.46
CA ASN A 110 -12.66 -4.77 12.84
C ASN A 110 -13.55 -5.44 13.88
N PHE A 111 -14.78 -4.99 14.01
CA PHE A 111 -15.80 -5.63 14.83
C PHE A 111 -16.85 -6.28 13.96
N TYR A 112 -16.92 -7.59 13.99
CA TYR A 112 -17.89 -8.41 13.26
C TYR A 112 -19.10 -8.66 14.17
N ALA A 113 -20.06 -7.73 14.21
CA ALA A 113 -21.24 -7.82 15.06
C ALA A 113 -22.20 -8.95 14.64
N SER A 114 -22.38 -9.16 13.34
CA SER A 114 -23.14 -10.28 12.78
C SER A 114 -22.52 -10.76 11.48
N LYS A 115 -23.12 -11.75 10.82
CA LYS A 115 -22.70 -12.15 9.46
C LYS A 115 -22.96 -11.05 8.42
N ASN A 116 -23.78 -10.08 8.77
CA ASN A 116 -24.20 -9.02 7.86
C ASN A 116 -23.73 -7.63 8.28
N VAL A 117 -23.18 -7.46 9.50
CA VAL A 117 -22.81 -6.15 10.03
C VAL A 117 -21.38 -6.15 10.53
N ARG A 118 -20.58 -5.23 10.00
CA ARG A 118 -19.17 -5.03 10.33
C ARG A 118 -18.87 -3.55 10.55
N PHE A 119 -18.12 -3.25 11.60
CA PHE A 119 -17.53 -1.92 11.84
C PHE A 119 -16.03 -2.01 11.73
N GLN A 120 -15.41 -1.04 11.07
CA GLN A 120 -13.97 -0.98 10.85
C GLN A 120 -13.45 0.38 11.28
N PHE A 121 -12.35 0.38 12.03
CA PHE A 121 -11.60 1.57 12.45
C PHE A 121 -10.16 1.35 12.04
N ASN A 122 -9.63 2.26 11.23
CA ASN A 122 -8.27 2.17 10.73
C ASN A 122 -7.53 3.48 10.99
N TYR A 123 -6.28 3.38 11.40
CA TYR A 123 -5.36 4.49 11.41
C TYR A 123 -4.16 4.14 10.53
N SER A 124 -3.86 5.01 9.59
CA SER A 124 -2.71 4.87 8.69
C SER A 124 -1.76 6.05 8.91
N TYR A 125 -0.48 5.75 9.11
CA TYR A 125 0.60 6.72 9.01
C TYR A 125 1.26 6.55 7.65
N ILE A 126 1.30 7.61 6.87
CA ILE A 126 1.81 7.61 5.50
C ILE A 126 3.00 8.55 5.44
N ASN A 127 4.12 8.03 4.93
CA ASN A 127 5.31 8.79 4.58
C ASN A 127 5.40 8.80 3.05
N HIS A 128 5.16 9.96 2.46
CA HIS A 128 5.10 10.14 1.02
C HIS A 128 6.26 11.02 0.55
N ASP A 129 7.16 10.42 -0.20
CA ASP A 129 8.30 11.09 -0.84
C ASP A 129 7.94 11.44 -2.30
N ARG A 130 7.52 12.65 -2.57
CA ARG A 130 7.00 13.05 -3.88
C ARG A 130 7.97 12.76 -5.04
N TYR A 131 9.25 13.01 -4.85
CA TYR A 131 10.28 12.84 -5.88
C TYR A 131 11.44 11.93 -5.46
N ALA A 132 11.30 11.21 -4.35
CA ALA A 132 12.34 10.37 -3.81
C ALA A 132 12.05 8.88 -4.07
N SER A 133 13.10 8.09 -4.15
CA SER A 133 13.01 6.62 -4.24
C SER A 133 13.11 5.97 -2.86
N GLY A 134 12.30 6.39 -1.91
CA GLY A 134 12.30 5.92 -0.53
C GLY A 134 13.36 6.61 0.35
N LYS A 135 13.30 6.36 1.65
CA LYS A 135 14.04 7.09 2.71
C LYS A 135 15.55 7.14 2.60
N LYS A 136 16.17 6.23 1.90
CA LYS A 136 17.63 6.14 1.78
C LYS A 136 18.15 6.50 0.40
N LYS A 137 17.27 6.77 -0.55
CA LYS A 137 17.67 7.18 -1.90
C LYS A 137 17.61 8.69 -2.03
N LEU A 138 18.49 9.23 -2.87
CA LEU A 138 18.51 10.64 -3.14
C LEU A 138 17.24 11.06 -3.84
N TYR A 139 16.51 11.93 -3.19
CA TYR A 139 15.36 12.56 -3.76
C TYR A 139 15.79 13.54 -4.88
N VAL A 140 14.89 13.83 -5.77
CA VAL A 140 15.10 14.81 -6.83
C VAL A 140 13.83 15.62 -7.02
N GLY A 141 13.99 16.94 -7.03
CA GLY A 141 12.92 17.90 -7.32
C GLY A 141 13.46 19.10 -8.08
N TYR A 142 12.64 20.10 -8.31
CA TYR A 142 13.04 21.35 -8.94
C TYR A 142 13.19 22.45 -7.90
N ASP A 143 14.29 23.23 -7.99
CA ASP A 143 14.50 24.43 -7.20
C ASP A 143 13.75 25.64 -7.76
N LEU A 144 13.83 26.78 -7.07
CA LEU A 144 13.18 28.03 -7.48
C LEU A 144 13.66 28.56 -8.85
N THR A 145 14.79 28.07 -9.35
CA THR A 145 15.33 28.46 -10.67
C THR A 145 14.90 27.50 -11.78
N GLY A 146 14.15 26.42 -11.45
CA GLY A 146 13.77 25.36 -12.37
C GLY A 146 14.88 24.34 -12.62
N GLY A 147 15.97 24.36 -11.86
CA GLY A 147 17.03 23.36 -11.87
C GLY A 147 16.70 22.15 -11.01
N ILE A 148 17.12 20.95 -11.44
CA ILE A 148 16.99 19.74 -10.63
C ILE A 148 17.91 19.83 -9.43
N THR A 149 17.37 19.66 -8.24
CA THR A 149 18.16 19.66 -7.00
C THR A 149 18.02 18.35 -6.24
N LYS A 150 19.10 17.94 -5.59
CA LYS A 150 19.14 16.81 -4.65
C LYS A 150 19.01 17.24 -3.20
N ASP A 151 18.87 18.52 -2.96
CA ASP A 151 18.72 19.10 -1.64
C ASP A 151 17.22 19.29 -1.34
N PRO A 152 16.64 18.54 -0.40
CA PRO A 152 15.21 18.62 -0.08
C PRO A 152 14.79 20.01 0.42
N THR A 153 15.71 20.77 0.99
CA THR A 153 15.42 22.13 1.48
C THR A 153 15.28 23.17 0.38
N LYS A 154 15.69 22.84 -0.83
CA LYS A 154 15.65 23.73 -2.00
C LYS A 154 14.52 23.44 -2.97
N VAL A 155 13.69 22.43 -2.70
CA VAL A 155 12.55 22.09 -3.56
C VAL A 155 11.49 23.18 -3.49
N ALA A 156 11.15 23.76 -4.62
CA ALA A 156 10.27 24.91 -4.71
C ALA A 156 8.79 24.60 -4.48
N ASP A 157 8.33 23.43 -4.90
CA ASP A 157 6.92 23.08 -4.96
C ASP A 157 6.33 22.52 -3.63
N ALA A 158 7.15 22.38 -2.60
CA ALA A 158 6.73 21.88 -1.29
C ALA A 158 7.32 22.67 -0.13
N ASN A 159 7.47 23.99 -0.27
CA ASN A 159 8.07 24.85 0.75
C ASN A 159 9.43 24.36 1.26
N GLY A 160 10.22 23.75 0.37
CA GLY A 160 11.52 23.18 0.70
C GLY A 160 11.49 21.74 1.23
N HIS A 161 10.36 21.05 1.16
CA HIS A 161 10.24 19.65 1.55
C HIS A 161 10.05 18.72 0.34
N ALA A 162 10.75 17.58 0.32
CA ALA A 162 10.67 16.61 -0.76
C ALA A 162 9.47 15.68 -0.65
N GLY A 163 8.79 15.64 0.46
CA GLY A 163 7.68 14.75 0.73
C GLY A 163 6.80 15.26 1.86
N GLU A 164 5.86 14.46 2.27
CA GLU A 164 4.92 14.78 3.33
C GLU A 164 4.58 13.54 4.15
N ASP A 165 4.58 13.70 5.47
CA ASP A 165 4.14 12.68 6.41
C ASP A 165 2.79 13.09 7.00
N TYR A 166 1.81 12.19 6.99
CA TYR A 166 0.49 12.48 7.52
C TYR A 166 -0.20 11.23 8.08
N GLY A 167 -1.15 11.48 8.99
CA GLY A 167 -2.03 10.46 9.54
C GLY A 167 -3.41 10.50 8.88
N LEU A 168 -3.99 9.33 8.64
CA LEU A 168 -5.33 9.17 8.13
C LEU A 168 -6.15 8.28 9.08
N LEU A 169 -7.30 8.77 9.56
CA LEU A 169 -8.26 8.00 10.33
C LEU A 169 -9.44 7.61 9.44
N GLY A 170 -9.72 6.31 9.36
CA GLY A 170 -10.86 5.76 8.62
C GLY A 170 -11.85 5.07 9.52
N VAL A 171 -13.14 5.31 9.30
CA VAL A 171 -14.25 4.61 9.95
C VAL A 171 -15.22 4.12 8.89
N ARG A 172 -15.57 2.83 8.94
CA ARG A 172 -16.54 2.23 8.02
C ARG A 172 -17.57 1.40 8.79
N CYS A 173 -18.83 1.56 8.43
CA CYS A 173 -19.90 0.62 8.76
C CYS A 173 -20.36 -0.06 7.47
N GLU A 174 -20.40 -1.39 7.49
CA GLU A 174 -20.85 -2.19 6.35
C GLU A 174 -22.01 -3.05 6.76
N ILE A 175 -23.07 -3.04 5.95
CA ILE A 175 -24.28 -3.83 6.13
C ILE A 175 -24.57 -4.55 4.82
N ASN A 176 -24.55 -5.89 4.84
CA ASN A 176 -24.85 -6.75 3.68
C ASN A 176 -26.25 -7.36 3.86
N PHE A 177 -27.07 -7.34 2.81
CA PHE A 177 -28.46 -7.84 2.81
C PHE A 177 -28.58 -9.15 2.05
#